data_24a03a69ce3fe84b2b190b526dd2ecb6
#
_entry.id   24a03a69ce3fe84b2b190b526dd2ecb6
#
_cell.length_a   1.000
_cell.length_b   1.000
_cell.length_c   1.000
_cell.angle_alpha   90.00
_cell.angle_beta   90.00
_cell.angle_gamma   90.00
#
_symmetry.space_group_name_H-M   'P 1'
#
loop_
_entity.id
_entity.type
_entity.pdbx_description
1 polymer ?
#
loop_
_entity_poly.entity_id
_entity_poly.type
_entity_poly.pdbx_seq_one_letter_code
_entity_poly.pdbx_strand_id
1 'polypeptide(L)'
;MNTPQYSNLGDHAIAKAEIKFFHDYYQNVPVIELPGEILRKYFKYFKYFIKKKDFIFITGGGYLGNLWIREEMLVRNIIENYPNNNIFILPQTVYFTNDEKGINEKSKTISIYNNHKHLNVFLRDKRSYDFFEKYLKNIKSYYVPDIVLYLNESTACKVRNGILFCLRKDLEKTFNCKEVIKYFNDKHEILSYTDTVINETVSIKDRDIVLEKKFNEFRLAKMVITDRLHGMIFAAITGTPCIAFDNISKKVSGVYKWIESLEYIKVVNSFEEFVEAYNYINNLNNEYFNYSFDISMFQKIHHIIDEI
;
A
#
# COMPACT_ATOMS: atom_id res chain seq x y z
N MET A 1 -12.33 7.04 5.80
CA MET A 1 -13.09 7.34 4.55
C MET A 1 -12.37 6.82 3.34
N ASN A 2 -13.09 6.53 2.26
CA ASN A 2 -12.59 6.03 0.99
C ASN A 2 -11.98 4.61 1.06
N THR A 3 -12.48 3.75 1.96
CA THR A 3 -12.04 2.36 2.00
C THR A 3 -12.56 1.58 0.77
N PRO A 4 -11.81 0.55 0.33
CA PRO A 4 -12.12 -0.14 -0.92
C PRO A 4 -13.32 -1.09 -0.79
N GLN A 5 -14.08 -1.20 -1.89
CA GLN A 5 -15.05 -2.27 -2.17
C GLN A 5 -14.82 -2.86 -3.57
N TYR A 6 -13.69 -2.52 -4.20
CA TYR A 6 -13.29 -3.01 -5.52
C TYR A 6 -12.29 -4.17 -5.40
N SER A 7 -11.79 -4.63 -6.52
CA SER A 7 -11.05 -5.90 -6.64
C SER A 7 -9.57 -5.86 -6.22
N ASN A 8 -9.00 -4.71 -5.79
CA ASN A 8 -7.58 -4.62 -5.42
C ASN A 8 -7.36 -5.03 -3.95
N LEU A 9 -6.82 -6.21 -3.72
CA LEU A 9 -6.55 -6.75 -2.39
C LEU A 9 -5.44 -6.00 -1.64
N GLY A 10 -4.55 -5.30 -2.35
CA GLY A 10 -3.57 -4.42 -1.71
C GLY A 10 -4.25 -3.30 -0.91
N ASP A 11 -5.25 -2.65 -1.51
CA ASP A 11 -6.00 -1.59 -0.84
C ASP A 11 -6.89 -2.15 0.29
N HIS A 12 -7.42 -3.38 0.14
CA HIS A 12 -8.11 -4.08 1.23
C HIS A 12 -7.20 -4.41 2.40
N ALA A 13 -5.94 -4.78 2.14
CA ALA A 13 -4.95 -5.01 3.20
C ALA A 13 -4.60 -3.72 3.93
N ILE A 14 -4.52 -2.57 3.22
CA ILE A 14 -4.38 -1.25 3.83
C ILE A 14 -5.54 -1.01 4.80
N ALA A 15 -6.79 -1.14 4.35
CA ALA A 15 -7.95 -0.93 5.21
C ALA A 15 -7.99 -1.89 6.41
N LYS A 16 -7.61 -3.17 6.25
CA LYS A 16 -7.46 -4.14 7.36
C LYS A 16 -6.42 -3.63 8.37
N ALA A 17 -5.26 -3.20 7.90
CA ALA A 17 -4.18 -2.72 8.76
C ALA A 17 -4.57 -1.44 9.51
N GLU A 18 -5.26 -0.51 8.86
CA GLU A 18 -5.78 0.72 9.46
C GLU A 18 -6.79 0.42 10.57
N ILE A 19 -7.74 -0.46 10.31
CA ILE A 19 -8.74 -0.87 11.33
C ILE A 19 -8.05 -1.56 12.50
N LYS A 20 -7.07 -2.45 12.23
CA LYS A 20 -6.28 -3.06 13.30
C LYS A 20 -5.53 -2.02 14.11
N PHE A 21 -4.86 -1.06 13.46
CA PHE A 21 -4.15 0.04 14.12
C PHE A 21 -5.09 0.85 15.02
N PHE A 22 -6.25 1.25 14.52
CA PHE A 22 -7.23 1.98 15.33
C PHE A 22 -7.76 1.15 16.49
N HIS A 23 -8.00 -0.14 16.29
CA HIS A 23 -8.43 -1.03 17.37
C HIS A 23 -7.35 -1.18 18.46
N ASP A 24 -6.08 -1.28 18.07
CA ASP A 24 -4.98 -1.45 19.03
C ASP A 24 -4.72 -0.20 19.87
N TYR A 25 -4.85 1.00 19.28
CA TYR A 25 -4.56 2.26 19.96
C TYR A 25 -5.80 3.02 20.50
N TYR A 26 -6.99 2.80 19.94
CA TYR A 26 -8.21 3.58 20.23
C TYR A 26 -9.41 2.70 20.58
N GLN A 27 -9.25 1.74 21.49
CA GLN A 27 -10.26 0.74 21.86
C GLN A 27 -11.61 1.32 22.28
N ASN A 28 -11.64 2.50 22.89
CA ASN A 28 -12.84 3.14 23.40
C ASN A 28 -13.40 4.23 22.46
N VAL A 29 -12.83 4.38 21.26
CA VAL A 29 -13.27 5.37 20.28
C VAL A 29 -14.02 4.66 19.15
N PRO A 30 -15.27 5.04 18.85
CA PRO A 30 -16.00 4.43 17.75
C PRO A 30 -15.35 4.80 16.41
N VAL A 31 -14.98 3.80 15.63
CA VAL A 31 -14.44 3.94 14.29
C VAL A 31 -15.51 3.54 13.27
N ILE A 32 -15.86 4.45 12.36
CA ILE A 32 -16.84 4.21 11.32
C ILE A 32 -16.14 4.14 9.97
N GLU A 33 -16.22 2.99 9.33
CA GLU A 33 -15.69 2.78 7.99
C GLU A 33 -16.67 3.26 6.92
N LEU A 34 -16.21 4.16 6.04
CA LEU A 34 -17.01 4.72 4.94
C LEU A 34 -16.36 4.39 3.58
N PRO A 35 -16.89 3.40 2.86
CA PRO A 35 -16.39 3.05 1.53
C PRO A 35 -16.51 4.16 0.51
N GLY A 36 -15.55 4.21 -0.41
CA GLY A 36 -15.48 5.26 -1.44
C GLY A 36 -16.73 5.34 -2.33
N GLU A 37 -17.34 4.21 -2.69
CA GLU A 37 -18.58 4.19 -3.49
C GLU A 37 -19.77 4.78 -2.73
N ILE A 38 -19.88 4.47 -1.43
CA ILE A 38 -20.94 5.05 -0.58
C ILE A 38 -20.72 6.55 -0.41
N LEU A 39 -19.46 6.96 -0.17
CA LEU A 39 -19.11 8.37 -0.10
C LEU A 39 -19.52 9.12 -1.37
N ARG A 40 -19.14 8.65 -2.56
CA ARG A 40 -19.48 9.30 -3.84
C ARG A 40 -20.98 9.42 -4.04
N LYS A 41 -21.73 8.35 -3.72
CA LYS A 41 -23.18 8.32 -3.93
C LYS A 41 -23.93 9.25 -2.99
N TYR A 42 -23.49 9.35 -1.74
CA TYR A 42 -24.23 10.02 -0.68
C TYR A 42 -23.46 11.20 -0.06
N PHE A 43 -22.43 11.71 -0.70
CA PHE A 43 -21.47 12.68 -0.16
C PHE A 43 -22.17 13.90 0.49
N LYS A 44 -23.16 14.47 -0.20
CA LYS A 44 -23.89 15.65 0.28
C LYS A 44 -24.66 15.44 1.61
N TYR A 45 -24.94 14.19 1.96
CA TYR A 45 -25.67 13.88 3.21
C TYR A 45 -24.72 13.73 4.41
N PHE A 46 -23.47 13.33 4.18
CA PHE A 46 -22.53 13.11 5.28
C PHE A 46 -22.21 14.36 6.09
N LYS A 47 -22.32 15.55 5.51
CA LYS A 47 -22.18 16.83 6.24
C LYS A 47 -23.15 17.00 7.42
N TYR A 48 -24.27 16.26 7.43
CA TYR A 48 -25.23 16.30 8.53
C TYR A 48 -24.88 15.35 9.68
N PHE A 49 -24.05 14.35 9.41
CA PHE A 49 -23.65 13.32 10.36
C PHE A 49 -22.25 13.56 10.94
N ILE A 50 -21.32 14.03 10.12
CA ILE A 50 -19.96 14.33 10.53
C ILE A 50 -19.94 15.70 11.24
N LYS A 51 -19.55 15.67 12.51
CA LYS A 51 -19.47 16.87 13.36
C LYS A 51 -18.07 17.45 13.32
N LYS A 52 -17.93 18.75 13.63
CA LYS A 52 -16.63 19.45 13.66
C LYS A 52 -15.59 18.77 14.56
N LYS A 53 -16.03 18.10 15.61
CA LYS A 53 -15.14 17.39 16.56
C LYS A 53 -14.67 16.01 16.06
N ASP A 54 -15.29 15.49 15.01
CA ASP A 54 -14.95 14.16 14.50
C ASP A 54 -13.67 14.25 13.68
N PHE A 55 -12.76 13.31 13.88
CA PHE A 55 -11.57 13.17 13.07
C PHE A 55 -11.90 12.43 11.79
N ILE A 56 -11.36 12.89 10.67
CA ILE A 56 -11.55 12.29 9.36
C ILE A 56 -10.24 11.64 8.94
N PHE A 57 -10.25 10.33 8.80
CA PHE A 57 -9.13 9.55 8.26
C PHE A 57 -9.45 9.15 6.82
N ILE A 58 -8.58 9.54 5.88
CA ILE A 58 -8.64 9.12 4.49
C ILE A 58 -7.68 7.94 4.33
N THR A 59 -8.21 6.82 3.85
CA THR A 59 -7.46 5.57 3.67
C THR A 59 -6.16 5.78 2.89
N GLY A 60 -5.11 5.12 3.32
CA GLY A 60 -3.82 5.10 2.65
C GLY A 60 -3.86 4.44 1.26
N GLY A 61 -2.73 4.43 0.58
CA GLY A 61 -2.64 3.79 -0.72
C GLY A 61 -1.64 4.43 -1.68
N GLY A 62 -1.94 4.38 -2.96
CA GLY A 62 -1.07 4.95 -4.00
C GLY A 62 -1.85 5.68 -5.06
N TYR A 63 -2.86 6.42 -4.67
CA TYR A 63 -3.79 7.06 -5.59
C TYR A 63 -3.76 8.60 -5.55
N LEU A 64 -2.96 9.23 -4.69
CA LEU A 64 -2.81 10.68 -4.74
C LEU A 64 -2.10 11.11 -6.03
N GLY A 65 -2.70 12.08 -6.71
CA GLY A 65 -2.23 12.58 -7.99
C GLY A 65 -3.14 12.22 -9.16
N ASN A 66 -2.61 12.25 -10.40
CA ASN A 66 -3.46 12.17 -11.58
C ASN A 66 -3.56 10.78 -12.23
N LEU A 67 -2.82 9.75 -11.76
CA LEU A 67 -3.00 8.38 -12.28
C LEU A 67 -4.38 7.82 -11.94
N TRP A 68 -4.85 8.09 -10.73
CA TRP A 68 -6.14 7.66 -10.21
C TRP A 68 -7.00 8.88 -9.89
N ILE A 69 -7.22 9.71 -10.89
CA ILE A 69 -7.85 11.04 -10.73
C ILE A 69 -9.20 11.00 -10.04
N ARG A 70 -9.97 9.93 -10.20
CA ARG A 70 -11.28 9.76 -9.54
C ARG A 70 -11.13 9.72 -8.01
N GLU A 71 -10.08 9.06 -7.52
CA GLU A 71 -9.77 8.97 -6.10
C GLU A 71 -9.25 10.31 -5.57
N GLU A 72 -8.31 10.91 -6.28
CA GLU A 72 -7.78 12.24 -5.95
C GLU A 72 -8.89 13.29 -5.86
N MET A 73 -9.84 13.28 -6.79
CA MET A 73 -10.99 14.21 -6.75
C MET A 73 -11.87 14.00 -5.52
N LEU A 74 -12.05 12.74 -5.06
CA LEU A 74 -12.80 12.48 -3.83
C LEU A 74 -12.05 13.02 -2.61
N VAL A 75 -10.73 12.87 -2.55
CA VAL A 75 -9.90 13.43 -1.48
C VAL A 75 -10.01 14.94 -1.44
N ARG A 76 -9.88 15.62 -2.59
CA ARG A 76 -10.08 17.08 -2.69
C ARG A 76 -11.47 17.51 -2.20
N ASN A 77 -12.51 16.78 -2.61
CA ASN A 77 -13.89 17.07 -2.15
C ASN A 77 -14.03 16.91 -0.63
N ILE A 78 -13.39 15.91 -0.02
CA ILE A 78 -13.41 15.75 1.44
C ILE A 78 -12.73 16.97 2.08
N ILE A 79 -11.54 17.35 1.63
CA ILE A 79 -10.78 18.48 2.17
C ILE A 79 -11.57 19.78 2.10
N GLU A 80 -12.20 20.08 0.95
CA GLU A 80 -12.96 21.31 0.74
C GLU A 80 -14.27 21.38 1.54
N ASN A 81 -14.94 20.22 1.73
CA ASN A 81 -16.23 20.19 2.41
C ASN A 81 -16.16 20.06 3.94
N TYR A 82 -14.98 19.73 4.49
CA TYR A 82 -14.77 19.62 5.92
C TYR A 82 -13.63 20.52 6.43
N PRO A 83 -13.69 21.85 6.16
CA PRO A 83 -12.59 22.79 6.40
C PRO A 83 -12.21 22.98 7.88
N ASN A 84 -13.08 22.55 8.79
CA ASN A 84 -12.90 22.71 10.23
C ASN A 84 -12.61 21.40 10.98
N ASN A 85 -12.59 20.27 10.27
CA ASN A 85 -12.27 18.97 10.85
C ASN A 85 -10.76 18.72 10.81
N ASN A 86 -10.24 18.01 11.78
CA ASN A 86 -8.92 17.41 11.67
C ASN A 86 -8.98 16.27 10.65
N ILE A 87 -8.24 16.43 9.55
CA ILE A 87 -8.16 15.45 8.47
C ILE A 87 -6.77 14.83 8.47
N PHE A 88 -6.73 13.51 8.44
CA PHE A 88 -5.52 12.71 8.33
C PHE A 88 -5.58 11.87 7.06
N ILE A 89 -4.66 12.09 6.13
CA ILE A 89 -4.44 11.18 5.01
C ILE A 89 -3.43 10.14 5.46
N LEU A 90 -3.86 8.88 5.57
CA LEU A 90 -3.03 7.76 6.01
C LEU A 90 -1.97 7.41 4.94
N PRO A 91 -0.97 6.56 5.21
CA PRO A 91 0.25 6.46 4.40
C PRO A 91 0.00 6.31 2.90
N GLN A 92 0.42 7.31 2.13
CA GLN A 92 0.15 7.46 0.69
C GLN A 92 1.43 7.56 -0.16
N THR A 93 1.28 7.21 -1.44
CA THR A 93 2.20 7.59 -2.52
C THR A 93 1.56 8.64 -3.41
N VAL A 94 2.34 9.65 -3.81
CA VAL A 94 1.92 10.73 -4.71
C VAL A 94 2.60 10.58 -6.07
N TYR A 95 1.83 10.70 -7.14
CA TYR A 95 2.38 10.72 -8.49
C TYR A 95 1.58 11.61 -9.43
N PHE A 96 2.28 12.54 -10.08
CA PHE A 96 1.74 13.35 -11.18
C PHE A 96 2.57 13.09 -12.43
N THR A 97 1.89 12.93 -13.56
CA THR A 97 2.57 12.86 -14.88
C THR A 97 3.18 14.20 -15.24
N ASN A 98 4.19 14.18 -16.11
CA ASN A 98 4.87 15.41 -16.54
C ASN A 98 4.20 16.09 -17.74
N ASP A 99 3.05 15.61 -18.18
CA ASP A 99 2.24 16.21 -19.22
C ASP A 99 1.41 17.40 -18.70
N GLU A 100 0.80 18.15 -19.60
CA GLU A 100 -0.03 19.32 -19.28
C GLU A 100 -1.16 18.97 -18.28
N LYS A 101 -1.78 17.79 -18.43
CA LYS A 101 -2.82 17.32 -17.53
C LYS A 101 -2.29 17.10 -16.11
N GLY A 102 -1.13 16.43 -15.99
CA GLY A 102 -0.50 16.19 -14.70
C GLY A 102 -0.08 17.48 -14.01
N ILE A 103 0.46 18.46 -14.76
CA ILE A 103 0.84 19.78 -14.24
C ILE A 103 -0.39 20.53 -13.73
N ASN A 104 -1.49 20.54 -14.48
CA ASN A 104 -2.74 21.20 -14.08
C ASN A 104 -3.36 20.55 -12.83
N GLU A 105 -3.42 19.22 -12.77
CA GLU A 105 -3.94 18.51 -11.61
C GLU A 105 -3.06 18.70 -10.36
N LYS A 106 -1.74 18.70 -10.53
CA LYS A 106 -0.78 19.03 -9.46
C LYS A 106 -1.05 20.41 -8.87
N SER A 107 -1.25 21.42 -9.72
CA SER A 107 -1.52 22.80 -9.26
C SER A 107 -2.83 22.90 -8.47
N LYS A 108 -3.88 22.18 -8.90
CA LYS A 108 -5.15 22.10 -8.18
C LYS A 108 -4.97 21.44 -6.80
N THR A 109 -4.29 20.29 -6.73
CA THR A 109 -4.00 19.61 -5.46
C THR A 109 -3.27 20.53 -4.49
N ILE A 110 -2.20 21.18 -4.96
CA ILE A 110 -1.40 22.11 -4.14
C ILE A 110 -2.27 23.23 -3.59
N SER A 111 -3.12 23.83 -4.42
CA SER A 111 -4.01 24.91 -4.00
C SER A 111 -5.01 24.46 -2.94
N ILE A 112 -5.72 23.35 -3.19
CA ILE A 112 -6.77 22.85 -2.28
C ILE A 112 -6.16 22.42 -0.94
N TYR A 113 -5.08 21.64 -0.97
CA TYR A 113 -4.47 21.11 0.24
C TYR A 113 -3.89 22.24 1.10
N ASN A 114 -3.12 23.18 0.52
CA ASN A 114 -2.54 24.31 1.28
C ASN A 114 -3.56 25.23 1.94
N ASN A 115 -4.82 25.23 1.49
CA ASN A 115 -5.89 26.04 2.07
C ASN A 115 -6.51 25.40 3.32
N HIS A 116 -6.22 24.11 3.61
CA HIS A 116 -6.81 23.42 4.75
C HIS A 116 -5.89 23.51 5.98
N LYS A 117 -6.37 24.12 7.07
CA LYS A 117 -5.55 24.42 8.26
C LYS A 117 -5.28 23.23 9.18
N HIS A 118 -6.08 22.17 9.06
CA HIS A 118 -6.06 21.00 9.94
C HIS A 118 -5.81 19.70 9.16
N LEU A 119 -5.03 19.76 8.08
CA LEU A 119 -4.66 18.63 7.26
C LEU A 119 -3.30 18.08 7.69
N ASN A 120 -3.26 16.78 7.98
CA ASN A 120 -2.05 16.02 8.28
C ASN A 120 -1.91 14.88 7.26
N VAL A 121 -0.73 14.70 6.70
CA VAL A 121 -0.51 13.72 5.63
C VAL A 121 0.66 12.81 5.95
N PHE A 122 0.40 11.51 5.94
CA PHE A 122 1.41 10.48 6.07
C PHE A 122 1.82 9.96 4.70
N LEU A 123 3.11 9.84 4.47
CA LEU A 123 3.69 9.49 3.16
C LEU A 123 4.64 8.30 3.33
N ARG A 124 4.42 7.24 2.56
CA ARG A 124 5.10 5.95 2.73
C ARG A 124 6.38 5.80 1.91
N ASP A 125 6.68 6.75 1.05
CA ASP A 125 7.91 6.78 0.27
C ASP A 125 8.55 8.17 0.27
N LYS A 126 9.87 8.20 0.19
CA LYS A 126 10.67 9.42 0.31
C LYS A 126 10.35 10.46 -0.77
N ARG A 127 10.08 10.02 -2.00
CA ARG A 127 9.76 10.92 -3.13
C ARG A 127 8.45 11.65 -2.90
N SER A 128 7.44 10.94 -2.37
CA SER A 128 6.16 11.55 -1.99
C SER A 128 6.32 12.53 -0.84
N TYR A 129 7.15 12.20 0.16
CA TYR A 129 7.47 13.10 1.25
C TYR A 129 8.19 14.36 0.76
N ASP A 130 9.20 14.23 -0.09
CA ASP A 130 9.93 15.37 -0.66
C ASP A 130 9.03 16.26 -1.53
N PHE A 131 8.03 15.67 -2.20
CA PHE A 131 7.01 16.44 -2.92
C PHE A 131 6.21 17.34 -1.97
N PHE A 132 5.76 16.82 -0.83
CA PHE A 132 5.02 17.61 0.15
C PHE A 132 5.90 18.69 0.77
N GLU A 133 7.10 18.37 1.20
CA GLU A 133 8.06 19.35 1.73
C GLU A 133 8.34 20.50 0.75
N LYS A 134 8.37 20.20 -0.53
CA LYS A 134 8.64 21.18 -1.58
C LYS A 134 7.46 22.10 -1.91
N TYR A 135 6.26 21.54 -2.00
CA TYR A 135 5.10 22.22 -2.60
C TYR A 135 3.96 22.50 -1.61
N LEU A 136 3.92 21.83 -0.48
CA LEU A 136 2.81 21.83 0.47
C LEU A 136 3.28 22.25 1.87
N LYS A 137 4.03 23.36 1.94
CA LYS A 137 4.71 23.83 3.16
C LYS A 137 3.77 24.19 4.31
N ASN A 138 2.50 24.45 4.04
CA ASN A 138 1.49 24.75 5.07
C ASN A 138 0.86 23.50 5.67
N ILE A 139 1.19 22.31 5.13
CA ILE A 139 0.64 21.03 5.55
C ILE A 139 1.66 20.31 6.41
N LYS A 140 1.20 19.75 7.51
CA LYS A 140 2.03 18.85 8.32
C LYS A 140 2.15 17.52 7.57
N SER A 141 3.37 17.20 7.14
CA SER A 141 3.68 15.96 6.42
C SER A 141 4.65 15.09 7.20
N TYR A 142 4.47 13.78 7.13
CA TYR A 142 5.22 12.83 7.93
C TYR A 142 5.64 11.63 7.08
N TYR A 143 6.92 11.28 7.13
CA TYR A 143 7.45 10.09 6.49
C TYR A 143 7.31 8.89 7.42
N VAL A 144 6.53 7.88 7.00
CA VAL A 144 6.15 6.70 7.79
C VAL A 144 6.09 5.45 6.89
N PRO A 145 6.16 4.23 7.43
CA PRO A 145 6.03 3.01 6.64
C PRO A 145 4.64 2.85 5.99
N ASP A 146 4.55 1.98 4.97
CA ASP A 146 3.27 1.49 4.48
C ASP A 146 2.52 0.78 5.61
N ILE A 147 1.25 1.11 5.81
CA ILE A 147 0.48 0.61 6.97
C ILE A 147 0.29 -0.92 6.94
N VAL A 148 0.36 -1.56 5.78
CA VAL A 148 0.26 -3.03 5.67
C VAL A 148 1.41 -3.73 6.40
N LEU A 149 2.57 -3.07 6.56
CA LEU A 149 3.70 -3.58 7.34
C LEU A 149 3.38 -3.66 8.86
N TYR A 150 2.28 -3.08 9.32
CA TYR A 150 1.76 -3.27 10.67
C TYR A 150 1.16 -4.66 10.91
N LEU A 151 0.81 -5.37 9.84
CA LEU A 151 0.31 -6.74 9.93
C LEU A 151 1.48 -7.72 10.04
N ASN A 152 1.29 -8.78 10.85
CA ASN A 152 2.15 -9.95 10.84
C ASN A 152 1.28 -11.16 10.51
N GLU A 153 1.47 -11.67 9.31
CA GLU A 153 0.73 -12.82 8.77
C GLU A 153 1.69 -14.02 8.56
N SER A 154 2.90 -13.95 9.15
CA SER A 154 3.87 -15.04 9.06
C SER A 154 3.45 -16.19 9.97
N THR A 155 3.40 -17.38 9.41
CA THR A 155 3.14 -18.62 10.13
C THR A 155 4.10 -19.69 9.65
N ALA A 156 4.52 -20.58 10.54
CA ALA A 156 5.35 -21.70 10.15
C ALA A 156 4.59 -22.57 9.12
N CYS A 157 5.06 -22.56 7.89
CA CYS A 157 4.58 -23.42 6.83
C CYS A 157 5.59 -24.57 6.63
N LYS A 158 5.15 -25.81 6.84
CA LYS A 158 6.06 -26.98 6.80
C LYS A 158 6.51 -27.35 5.39
N VAL A 159 5.75 -26.97 4.36
CA VAL A 159 6.08 -27.29 2.96
C VAL A 159 5.70 -26.12 2.06
N ARG A 160 6.71 -25.41 1.57
CA ARG A 160 6.56 -24.41 0.50
C ARG A 160 6.85 -25.04 -0.84
N ASN A 161 6.08 -24.73 -1.87
CA ASN A 161 6.24 -25.35 -3.18
C ASN A 161 6.09 -24.34 -4.31
N GLY A 162 6.92 -24.48 -5.35
CA GLY A 162 6.86 -23.73 -6.59
C GLY A 162 7.11 -22.22 -6.48
N ILE A 163 7.14 -21.59 -7.61
CA ILE A 163 7.38 -20.14 -7.77
C ILE A 163 6.05 -19.47 -8.09
N LEU A 164 5.65 -18.51 -7.26
CA LEU A 164 4.43 -17.74 -7.43
C LEU A 164 4.74 -16.42 -8.14
N PHE A 165 4.26 -16.26 -9.36
CA PHE A 165 4.30 -15.01 -10.10
C PHE A 165 3.09 -14.15 -9.75
N CYS A 166 3.29 -13.07 -9.00
CA CYS A 166 2.26 -12.07 -8.69
C CYS A 166 2.49 -10.83 -9.56
N LEU A 167 1.95 -10.83 -10.77
CA LEU A 167 2.27 -9.85 -11.80
C LEU A 167 1.06 -8.99 -12.19
N ARG A 168 1.34 -7.71 -12.43
CA ARG A 168 0.34 -6.74 -12.87
C ARG A 168 0.03 -6.85 -14.36
N LYS A 169 -1.21 -6.46 -14.71
CA LYS A 169 -1.69 -6.42 -16.09
C LYS A 169 -2.10 -5.01 -16.53
N ASP A 170 -1.89 -4.00 -15.66
CA ASP A 170 -2.32 -2.64 -15.86
C ASP A 170 -1.23 -1.71 -16.47
N LEU A 171 -1.56 -0.41 -16.58
CA LEU A 171 -0.71 0.61 -17.23
C LEU A 171 0.64 0.88 -16.54
N GLU A 172 0.83 0.47 -15.30
CA GLU A 172 2.09 0.66 -14.60
C GLU A 172 3.13 -0.45 -14.86
N LYS A 173 2.79 -1.44 -15.69
CA LYS A 173 3.69 -2.57 -16.01
C LYS A 173 4.90 -2.11 -16.80
N THR A 174 6.10 -2.42 -16.30
CA THR A 174 7.38 -2.20 -16.99
C THR A 174 8.17 -3.49 -17.16
N PHE A 175 7.97 -4.45 -16.27
CA PHE A 175 8.74 -5.68 -16.21
C PHE A 175 8.34 -6.69 -17.31
N ASN A 176 9.35 -7.14 -18.07
CA ASN A 176 9.21 -8.26 -19.00
C ASN A 176 9.68 -9.55 -18.34
N CYS A 177 8.75 -10.38 -17.91
CA CYS A 177 9.04 -11.60 -17.14
C CYS A 177 9.52 -12.81 -17.98
N LYS A 178 9.70 -12.68 -19.30
CA LYS A 178 10.00 -13.82 -20.19
C LYS A 178 11.29 -14.54 -19.83
N GLU A 179 12.37 -13.81 -19.55
CA GLU A 179 13.66 -14.39 -19.19
C GLU A 179 13.60 -15.08 -17.84
N VAL A 180 12.90 -14.49 -16.86
CA VAL A 180 12.73 -15.08 -15.52
C VAL A 180 11.87 -16.35 -15.59
N ILE A 181 10.80 -16.36 -16.39
CA ILE A 181 9.97 -17.55 -16.61
C ILE A 181 10.81 -18.66 -17.26
N LYS A 182 11.60 -18.33 -18.29
CA LYS A 182 12.50 -19.29 -18.95
C LYS A 182 13.49 -19.86 -17.97
N TYR A 183 14.12 -19.03 -17.13
CA TYR A 183 15.07 -19.44 -16.12
C TYR A 183 14.51 -20.51 -15.17
N PHE A 184 13.27 -20.34 -14.70
CA PHE A 184 12.63 -21.31 -13.81
C PHE A 184 12.15 -22.57 -14.55
N ASN A 185 11.69 -22.44 -15.81
CA ASN A 185 11.35 -23.60 -16.63
C ASN A 185 12.56 -24.48 -16.91
N ASP A 186 13.72 -23.90 -17.19
CA ASP A 186 14.98 -24.61 -17.40
C ASP A 186 15.44 -25.34 -16.10
N LYS A 187 14.99 -24.90 -14.94
CA LYS A 187 15.20 -25.54 -13.63
C LYS A 187 14.08 -26.53 -13.23
N HIS A 188 13.08 -26.73 -14.09
CA HIS A 188 11.92 -27.59 -13.82
C HIS A 188 11.12 -27.22 -12.57
N GLU A 189 11.11 -25.92 -12.18
CA GLU A 189 10.32 -25.44 -11.06
C GLU A 189 8.82 -25.40 -11.42
N ILE A 190 7.97 -25.65 -10.45
CA ILE A 190 6.51 -25.51 -10.61
C ILE A 190 6.16 -24.03 -10.60
N LEU A 191 5.48 -23.54 -11.64
CA LEU A 191 5.08 -22.14 -11.75
C LEU A 191 3.59 -21.97 -11.50
N SER A 192 3.23 -21.01 -10.68
CA SER A 192 1.86 -20.56 -10.45
C SER A 192 1.74 -19.05 -10.65
N TYR A 193 0.54 -18.58 -10.98
CA TYR A 193 0.29 -17.18 -11.33
C TYR A 193 -0.87 -16.62 -10.52
N THR A 194 -0.68 -15.43 -10.02
CA THR A 194 -1.70 -14.68 -9.28
C THR A 194 -1.57 -13.18 -9.57
N ASP A 195 -2.50 -12.39 -9.03
CA ASP A 195 -2.42 -10.93 -8.97
C ASP A 195 -3.02 -10.48 -7.62
N THR A 196 -2.65 -9.30 -7.15
CA THR A 196 -3.34 -8.62 -6.04
C THR A 196 -4.67 -8.01 -6.47
N VAL A 197 -4.93 -7.91 -7.78
CA VAL A 197 -6.23 -7.53 -8.34
C VAL A 197 -6.95 -8.80 -8.77
N ILE A 198 -8.11 -9.05 -8.17
CA ILE A 198 -8.98 -10.20 -8.48
C ILE A 198 -10.13 -9.79 -9.39
N ASN A 199 -10.93 -10.74 -9.88
CA ASN A 199 -12.03 -10.44 -10.79
C ASN A 199 -13.32 -9.97 -10.09
N GLU A 200 -13.41 -10.16 -8.78
CA GLU A 200 -14.61 -9.91 -8.00
C GLU A 200 -14.44 -8.67 -7.11
N THR A 201 -15.55 -7.99 -6.83
CA THR A 201 -15.60 -6.96 -5.80
C THR A 201 -15.59 -7.61 -4.42
N VAL A 202 -14.94 -6.97 -3.45
CA VAL A 202 -14.82 -7.49 -2.09
C VAL A 202 -15.57 -6.57 -1.13
N SER A 203 -16.57 -7.10 -0.44
CA SER A 203 -17.28 -6.33 0.59
C SER A 203 -16.43 -6.18 1.86
N ILE A 204 -16.80 -5.23 2.73
CA ILE A 204 -16.15 -5.09 4.05
C ILE A 204 -16.25 -6.40 4.84
N LYS A 205 -17.38 -7.11 4.77
CA LYS A 205 -17.62 -8.35 5.53
C LYS A 205 -16.76 -9.51 5.04
N ASP A 206 -16.45 -9.55 3.74
CA ASP A 206 -15.70 -10.64 3.13
C ASP A 206 -14.19 -10.36 3.08
N ARG A 207 -13.77 -9.13 3.41
CA ARG A 207 -12.38 -8.67 3.33
C ARG A 207 -11.39 -9.62 3.98
N ASP A 208 -11.62 -9.98 5.23
CA ASP A 208 -10.69 -10.81 5.98
C ASP A 208 -10.57 -12.22 5.42
N ILE A 209 -11.67 -12.81 4.99
CA ILE A 209 -11.68 -14.14 4.38
C ILE A 209 -10.94 -14.14 3.05
N VAL A 210 -11.15 -13.11 2.23
CA VAL A 210 -10.52 -13.01 0.91
C VAL A 210 -9.01 -12.71 1.05
N LEU A 211 -8.64 -11.84 1.99
CA LEU A 211 -7.22 -11.54 2.29
C LEU A 211 -6.51 -12.77 2.84
N GLU A 212 -7.13 -13.52 3.76
CA GLU A 212 -6.54 -14.73 4.32
C GLU A 212 -6.27 -15.79 3.23
N LYS A 213 -7.20 -15.98 2.30
CA LYS A 213 -6.96 -16.84 1.13
C LYS A 213 -5.75 -16.37 0.32
N LYS A 214 -5.64 -15.07 0.08
CA LYS A 214 -4.51 -14.49 -0.66
C LYS A 214 -3.20 -14.65 0.09
N PHE A 215 -3.14 -14.35 1.38
CA PHE A 215 -1.95 -14.55 2.19
C PHE A 215 -1.52 -16.02 2.23
N ASN A 216 -2.49 -16.94 2.25
CA ASN A 216 -2.17 -18.37 2.19
C ASN A 216 -1.55 -18.81 0.85
N GLU A 217 -1.95 -18.22 -0.29
CA GLU A 217 -1.26 -18.44 -1.58
C GLU A 217 0.24 -18.07 -1.46
N PHE A 218 0.55 -16.95 -0.80
CA PHE A 218 1.92 -16.50 -0.59
C PHE A 218 2.68 -17.41 0.38
N ARG A 219 2.08 -17.79 1.52
CA ARG A 219 2.70 -18.70 2.51
C ARG A 219 3.09 -20.03 1.93
N LEU A 220 2.32 -20.56 0.98
CA LEU A 220 2.56 -21.84 0.34
C LEU A 220 3.63 -21.79 -0.75
N ALA A 221 3.99 -20.62 -1.25
CA ALA A 221 5.00 -20.47 -2.28
C ALA A 221 6.42 -20.60 -1.73
N LYS A 222 7.30 -21.29 -2.46
CA LYS A 222 8.73 -21.34 -2.16
C LYS A 222 9.39 -19.97 -2.35
N MET A 223 8.95 -19.24 -3.38
CA MET A 223 9.39 -17.87 -3.69
C MET A 223 8.32 -17.13 -4.47
N VAL A 224 8.23 -15.83 -4.26
CA VAL A 224 7.37 -14.90 -5.01
C VAL A 224 8.21 -14.07 -5.96
N ILE A 225 7.75 -13.95 -7.20
CA ILE A 225 8.26 -12.99 -8.20
C ILE A 225 7.17 -11.98 -8.49
N THR A 226 7.45 -10.70 -8.31
CA THR A 226 6.40 -9.68 -8.42
C THR A 226 6.89 -8.35 -8.99
N ASP A 227 5.98 -7.61 -9.63
CA ASP A 227 6.09 -6.19 -9.98
C ASP A 227 5.01 -5.34 -9.28
N ARG A 228 4.29 -5.98 -8.33
CA ARG A 228 3.29 -5.35 -7.48
C ARG A 228 3.88 -4.94 -6.14
N LEU A 229 3.68 -3.68 -5.74
CA LEU A 229 4.06 -3.24 -4.40
C LEU A 229 3.47 -4.13 -3.31
N HIS A 230 2.16 -4.36 -3.32
CA HIS A 230 1.53 -5.23 -2.33
C HIS A 230 1.84 -6.73 -2.54
N GLY A 231 2.30 -7.13 -3.72
CA GLY A 231 2.90 -8.44 -3.91
C GLY A 231 4.18 -8.62 -3.08
N MET A 232 5.07 -7.63 -3.09
CA MET A 232 6.27 -7.59 -2.25
C MET A 232 5.91 -7.52 -0.75
N ILE A 233 4.98 -6.64 -0.37
CA ILE A 233 4.57 -6.49 1.04
C ILE A 233 3.91 -7.78 1.55
N PHE A 234 3.02 -8.42 0.77
CA PHE A 234 2.39 -9.68 1.15
C PHE A 234 3.43 -10.80 1.37
N ALA A 235 4.43 -10.87 0.48
CA ALA A 235 5.54 -11.80 0.68
C ALA A 235 6.29 -11.47 1.98
N ALA A 236 6.58 -10.21 2.25
CA ALA A 236 7.27 -9.78 3.47
C ALA A 236 6.50 -10.19 4.73
N ILE A 237 5.24 -9.79 4.87
CA ILE A 237 4.44 -10.04 6.08
C ILE A 237 4.07 -11.52 6.29
N THR A 238 4.12 -12.35 5.24
CA THR A 238 3.90 -13.80 5.31
C THR A 238 5.20 -14.61 5.50
N GLY A 239 6.36 -13.92 5.59
CA GLY A 239 7.65 -14.57 5.70
C GLY A 239 8.03 -15.39 4.46
N THR A 240 7.60 -14.96 3.27
CA THR A 240 7.84 -15.68 2.02
C THR A 240 8.97 -15.02 1.23
N PRO A 241 9.99 -15.76 0.78
CA PRO A 241 11.03 -15.23 -0.08
C PRO A 241 10.47 -14.51 -1.30
N CYS A 242 11.03 -13.33 -1.62
CA CYS A 242 10.52 -12.54 -2.73
C CYS A 242 11.61 -11.79 -3.49
N ILE A 243 11.51 -11.82 -4.81
CA ILE A 243 12.26 -10.93 -5.69
C ILE A 243 11.24 -10.04 -6.42
N ALA A 244 11.34 -8.74 -6.18
CA ALA A 244 10.43 -7.77 -6.74
C ALA A 244 11.12 -6.91 -7.81
N PHE A 245 10.39 -6.56 -8.86
CA PHE A 245 10.80 -5.61 -9.89
C PHE A 245 10.07 -4.29 -9.70
N ASP A 246 10.72 -3.20 -10.02
CA ASP A 246 10.10 -1.88 -9.87
C ASP A 246 9.09 -1.59 -10.99
N ASN A 247 8.28 -0.57 -10.79
CA ASN A 247 7.26 -0.11 -11.73
C ASN A 247 7.47 1.37 -12.11
N ILE A 248 6.67 1.90 -13.06
CA ILE A 248 6.78 3.29 -13.54
C ILE A 248 6.79 4.30 -12.38
N SER A 249 5.95 4.11 -11.39
CA SER A 249 5.79 5.04 -10.28
C SER A 249 6.87 4.91 -9.20
N LYS A 250 7.79 3.95 -9.31
CA LYS A 250 8.86 3.67 -8.33
C LYS A 250 8.35 3.41 -6.91
N LYS A 251 7.14 2.86 -6.79
CA LYS A 251 6.51 2.55 -5.50
C LYS A 251 7.21 1.38 -4.81
N VAL A 252 7.65 0.38 -5.58
CA VAL A 252 8.27 -0.84 -5.03
C VAL A 252 9.58 -0.49 -4.35
N SER A 253 10.51 0.15 -5.05
CA SER A 253 11.79 0.57 -4.47
C SER A 253 11.61 1.60 -3.35
N GLY A 254 10.61 2.49 -3.46
CA GLY A 254 10.32 3.50 -2.44
C GLY A 254 9.92 2.91 -1.10
N VAL A 255 9.05 1.88 -1.12
CA VAL A 255 8.59 1.20 0.11
C VAL A 255 9.58 0.14 0.57
N TYR A 256 10.33 -0.49 -0.35
CA TYR A 256 11.37 -1.46 -0.01
C TYR A 256 12.37 -0.95 1.04
N LYS A 257 12.65 0.37 1.03
CA LYS A 257 13.54 1.01 2.01
C LYS A 257 13.14 0.76 3.47
N TRP A 258 11.89 0.49 3.76
CA TRP A 258 11.40 0.16 5.09
C TRP A 258 11.68 -1.29 5.51
N ILE A 259 11.87 -2.18 4.54
CA ILE A 259 12.01 -3.63 4.73
C ILE A 259 13.31 -4.19 4.12
N GLU A 260 14.27 -3.34 3.76
CA GLU A 260 15.54 -3.80 3.18
C GLU A 260 16.37 -4.67 4.13
N SER A 261 16.10 -4.60 5.44
CA SER A 261 16.68 -5.48 6.45
C SER A 261 16.15 -6.92 6.42
N LEU A 262 15.02 -7.16 5.73
CA LEU A 262 14.50 -8.52 5.53
C LEU A 262 15.30 -9.21 4.43
N GLU A 263 16.23 -10.08 4.82
CA GLU A 263 17.17 -10.73 3.91
C GLU A 263 16.51 -11.52 2.78
N TYR A 264 15.30 -12.03 3.03
CA TYR A 264 14.50 -12.82 2.08
C TYR A 264 13.70 -11.97 1.08
N ILE A 265 13.78 -10.63 1.15
CA ILE A 265 13.14 -9.70 0.21
C ILE A 265 14.23 -8.97 -0.57
N LYS A 266 14.17 -9.00 -1.88
CA LYS A 266 15.09 -8.25 -2.77
C LYS A 266 14.31 -7.51 -3.84
N VAL A 267 14.79 -6.30 -4.18
CA VAL A 267 14.31 -5.52 -5.32
C VAL A 267 15.42 -5.43 -6.35
N VAL A 268 15.10 -5.74 -7.59
CA VAL A 268 16.05 -5.84 -8.69
C VAL A 268 15.54 -5.08 -9.93
N ASN A 269 16.47 -4.69 -10.80
CA ASN A 269 16.15 -3.89 -11.99
C ASN A 269 16.56 -4.58 -13.31
N SER A 270 17.34 -5.66 -13.23
CA SER A 270 17.78 -6.44 -14.39
C SER A 270 17.69 -7.95 -14.15
N PHE A 271 17.88 -8.72 -15.22
CA PHE A 271 17.92 -10.18 -15.13
C PHE A 271 19.18 -10.67 -14.40
N GLU A 272 20.30 -9.98 -14.55
CA GLU A 272 21.55 -10.29 -13.84
C GLU A 272 21.36 -10.11 -12.33
N GLU A 273 20.81 -8.97 -11.90
CA GLU A 273 20.49 -8.72 -10.49
C GLU A 273 19.49 -9.76 -9.95
N PHE A 274 18.53 -10.20 -10.77
CA PHE A 274 17.60 -11.26 -10.40
C PHE A 274 18.34 -12.58 -10.12
N VAL A 275 19.28 -12.98 -10.96
CA VAL A 275 20.03 -14.23 -10.77
C VAL A 275 20.88 -14.17 -9.49
N GLU A 276 21.51 -13.03 -9.22
CA GLU A 276 22.27 -12.80 -7.99
C GLU A 276 21.37 -12.88 -6.75
N ALA A 277 20.22 -12.17 -6.78
CA ALA A 277 19.24 -12.19 -5.69
C ALA A 277 18.67 -13.59 -5.44
N TYR A 278 18.35 -14.33 -6.51
CA TYR A 278 17.87 -15.71 -6.40
C TYR A 278 18.89 -16.62 -5.73
N ASN A 279 20.16 -16.56 -6.15
CA ASN A 279 21.25 -17.35 -5.56
C ASN A 279 21.47 -16.96 -4.09
N TYR A 280 21.43 -15.66 -3.78
CA TYR A 280 21.57 -15.17 -2.41
C TYR A 280 20.46 -15.75 -1.50
N ILE A 281 19.19 -15.61 -1.90
CA ILE A 281 18.03 -16.06 -1.10
C ILE A 281 18.08 -17.59 -0.91
N ASN A 282 18.41 -18.36 -1.95
CA ASN A 282 18.53 -19.81 -1.83
C ASN A 282 19.66 -20.25 -0.88
N ASN A 283 20.74 -19.47 -0.78
CA ASN A 283 21.85 -19.75 0.12
C ASN A 283 21.55 -19.42 1.59
N LEU A 284 20.45 -18.72 1.89
CA LEU A 284 20.03 -18.48 3.27
C LEU A 284 19.64 -19.77 4.00
N ASN A 285 19.34 -20.86 3.25
CA ASN A 285 19.02 -22.20 3.76
C ASN A 285 17.96 -22.25 4.88
N ASN A 286 17.08 -21.26 4.91
CA ASN A 286 16.01 -21.16 5.90
C ASN A 286 14.71 -21.72 5.31
N GLU A 287 14.16 -22.73 5.94
CA GLU A 287 12.84 -23.27 5.60
C GLU A 287 11.70 -22.28 5.94
N TYR A 288 11.97 -21.36 6.88
CA TYR A 288 10.98 -20.41 7.39
C TYR A 288 11.64 -19.09 7.76
N PHE A 289 11.02 -18.00 7.29
CA PHE A 289 11.40 -16.64 7.67
C PHE A 289 10.30 -16.04 8.55
N ASN A 290 10.67 -15.66 9.75
CA ASN A 290 9.76 -14.94 10.63
C ASN A 290 9.75 -13.46 10.23
N TYR A 291 8.56 -12.92 10.00
CA TYR A 291 8.42 -11.49 9.75
C TYR A 291 8.72 -10.72 11.05
N SER A 292 9.71 -9.87 11.01
CA SER A 292 10.06 -8.97 12.10
C SER A 292 10.17 -7.55 11.56
N PHE A 293 9.25 -6.71 11.97
CA PHE A 293 9.23 -5.29 11.63
C PHE A 293 9.08 -4.48 12.90
N ASP A 294 9.82 -3.36 13.00
CA ASP A 294 9.71 -2.47 14.15
C ASP A 294 8.40 -1.67 14.09
N ILE A 295 7.36 -2.23 14.73
CA ILE A 295 6.05 -1.59 14.79
C ILE A 295 6.05 -0.26 15.57
N SER A 296 7.13 0.04 16.33
CA SER A 296 7.25 1.34 17.01
C SER A 296 7.25 2.52 16.04
N MET A 297 7.62 2.30 14.78
CA MET A 297 7.54 3.29 13.72
C MET A 297 6.10 3.81 13.50
N PHE A 298 5.09 2.98 13.78
CA PHE A 298 3.68 3.38 13.71
C PHE A 298 3.20 4.15 14.94
N GLN A 299 3.91 4.08 16.08
CA GLN A 299 3.63 4.92 17.25
C GLN A 299 3.72 6.40 16.90
N LYS A 300 4.55 6.77 15.93
CA LYS A 300 4.60 8.13 15.40
C LYS A 300 3.23 8.61 14.89
N ILE A 301 2.48 7.74 14.20
CA ILE A 301 1.12 8.06 13.73
C ILE A 301 0.20 8.30 14.94
N HIS A 302 0.24 7.40 15.93
CA HIS A 302 -0.54 7.53 17.16
C HIS A 302 -0.23 8.84 17.89
N HIS A 303 1.04 9.15 18.18
CA HIS A 303 1.43 10.39 18.85
C HIS A 303 0.95 11.64 18.12
N ILE A 304 1.06 11.67 16.79
CA ILE A 304 0.61 12.81 15.99
C ILE A 304 -0.92 13.00 16.08
N ILE A 305 -1.67 11.90 16.14
CA ILE A 305 -3.14 11.97 16.29
C ILE A 305 -3.51 12.48 17.68
N ASP A 306 -2.79 12.05 18.72
CA ASP A 306 -3.07 12.41 20.13
C ASP A 306 -2.65 13.84 20.48
N GLU A 307 -1.71 14.43 19.75
CA GLU A 307 -1.28 15.83 19.95
C GLU A 307 -2.28 16.87 19.39
N ILE A 308 -3.35 16.43 18.72
CA ILE A 308 -4.35 17.28 18.05
C ILE A 308 -5.70 17.22 18.75
#